data_d453ab221e3ebe10fa0f742fc2cb9b93
#
_entry.id   d453ab221e3ebe10fa0f742fc2cb9b93
#
_cell.length_a   1.000
_cell.length_b   1.000
_cell.length_c   1.000
_cell.angle_alpha   90.00
_cell.angle_beta   90.00
_cell.angle_gamma   90.00
#
_symmetry.space_group_name_H-M   'P 1'
#
loop_
_entity.id
_entity.type
_entity.pdbx_description
1 polymer ?
#
loop_
_entity_poly.entity_id
_entity_poly.type
_entity_poly.pdbx_seq_one_letter_code
_entity_poly.pdbx_strand_id
1 'polypeptide(L)'
;LSGDYQWQSTVPTDEEMERSYITAESGSMPWVFEKDGTYYMCMEGFPFGRDIYIYRSEKPYGPFTDRTLLFTLPATLDKLGNPYPQRWYMINLHPALSRQGELVFSTNSDPNNFWDNFNRVGSADFYRPFFFRVYNWEHVYDTDTEDDGQTQPDTETEGAE
;
A
#
# COMPACT_ATOMS: atom_id res chain seq x y z
N LEU A 1 11.48 -3.95 -22.26
CA LEU A 1 12.62 -4.85 -22.40
C LEU A 1 12.78 -5.15 -23.89
N SER A 2 13.85 -4.65 -24.48
CA SER A 2 14.29 -5.12 -25.79
C SER A 2 14.86 -6.52 -25.56
N GLY A 3 14.13 -7.50 -25.81
CA GLY A 3 14.30 -8.94 -26.00
C GLY A 3 15.52 -9.73 -25.55
N ASP A 4 16.60 -9.13 -25.12
CA ASP A 4 17.84 -9.86 -24.82
C ASP A 4 18.10 -9.92 -23.31
N TYR A 5 17.27 -10.70 -22.61
CA TYR A 5 17.56 -11.06 -21.21
C TYR A 5 18.76 -12.00 -21.18
N GLN A 6 19.88 -11.52 -20.70
CA GLN A 6 21.03 -12.35 -20.42
C GLN A 6 21.25 -12.41 -18.90
N TRP A 7 21.32 -13.65 -18.39
CA TRP A 7 21.76 -13.86 -17.03
C TRP A 7 23.22 -13.46 -16.89
N GLN A 8 23.53 -12.60 -15.95
CA GLN A 8 24.90 -12.24 -15.61
C GLN A 8 25.41 -13.16 -14.52
N SER A 9 26.64 -13.61 -14.66
CA SER A 9 27.32 -14.43 -13.65
C SER A 9 28.04 -13.61 -12.58
N THR A 10 28.06 -12.29 -12.74
CA THR A 10 28.72 -11.35 -11.83
C THR A 10 27.69 -10.46 -11.15
N VAL A 11 28.02 -9.99 -9.94
CA VAL A 11 27.23 -8.98 -9.27
C VAL A 11 27.27 -7.70 -10.12
N PRO A 12 26.10 -7.10 -10.45
CA PRO A 12 26.09 -5.85 -11.22
C PRO A 12 26.77 -4.72 -10.44
N THR A 13 27.34 -3.78 -11.17
CA THR A 13 27.84 -2.55 -10.60
C THR A 13 26.71 -1.65 -10.11
N ASP A 14 27.00 -0.69 -9.24
CA ASP A 14 26.00 0.27 -8.75
C ASP A 14 25.31 1.01 -9.91
N GLU A 15 26.05 1.39 -10.95
CA GLU A 15 25.53 2.06 -12.14
C GLU A 15 24.59 1.16 -12.95
N GLU A 16 24.90 -0.13 -13.05
CA GLU A 16 24.02 -1.12 -13.71
C GLU A 16 22.75 -1.37 -12.88
N MET A 17 22.87 -1.39 -11.55
CA MET A 17 21.72 -1.51 -10.65
C MET A 17 20.80 -0.30 -10.77
N GLU A 18 21.33 0.93 -10.78
CA GLU A 18 20.54 2.15 -10.95
C GLU A 18 19.73 2.17 -12.25
N ARG A 19 20.28 1.65 -13.34
CA ARG A 19 19.57 1.53 -14.62
C ARG A 19 18.49 0.45 -14.62
N SER A 20 18.53 -0.45 -13.66
CA SER A 20 17.61 -1.60 -13.55
C SER A 20 16.47 -1.36 -12.55
N TYR A 21 16.43 -0.22 -11.88
CA TYR A 21 15.38 0.08 -10.93
C TYR A 21 14.01 0.14 -11.62
N ILE A 22 13.07 -0.55 -11.03
CA ILE A 22 11.67 -0.50 -11.49
C ILE A 22 10.94 0.75 -11.00
N THR A 23 11.47 1.39 -9.96
CA THR A 23 11.04 2.67 -9.41
C THR A 23 12.21 3.34 -8.68
N ALA A 24 12.20 4.66 -8.59
CA ALA A 24 13.18 5.44 -7.82
C ALA A 24 12.90 5.43 -6.30
N GLU A 25 11.72 4.97 -5.90
CA GLU A 25 11.28 4.97 -4.51
C GLU A 25 11.59 3.65 -3.82
N SER A 26 11.90 3.73 -2.53
CA SER A 26 12.04 2.54 -1.70
C SER A 26 10.72 2.16 -1.04
N GLY A 27 10.44 0.89 -1.00
CA GLY A 27 9.27 0.33 -0.37
C GLY A 27 9.41 -1.16 -0.19
N SER A 28 8.39 -1.83 0.33
CA SER A 28 8.43 -3.25 0.51
C SER A 28 7.26 -3.95 -0.18
N MET A 29 7.54 -5.14 -0.70
CA MET A 29 6.56 -6.07 -1.27
C MET A 29 5.59 -5.45 -2.27
N PRO A 30 6.09 -4.94 -3.40
CA PRO A 30 5.25 -4.32 -4.41
C PRO A 30 4.31 -5.36 -5.06
N TRP A 31 3.08 -4.94 -5.33
CA TRP A 31 2.12 -5.67 -6.14
C TRP A 31 1.85 -4.94 -7.44
N VAL A 32 2.00 -5.67 -8.53
CA VAL A 32 1.75 -5.16 -9.88
C VAL A 32 0.49 -5.81 -10.44
N PHE A 33 -0.37 -5.00 -11.03
CA PHE A 33 -1.54 -5.45 -11.77
C PHE A 33 -1.73 -4.61 -13.04
N GLU A 34 -2.49 -5.14 -13.99
CA GLU A 34 -2.80 -4.46 -15.24
C GLU A 34 -4.27 -4.07 -15.26
N LYS A 35 -4.56 -2.89 -15.79
CA LYS A 35 -5.91 -2.46 -16.12
C LYS A 35 -5.88 -1.56 -17.34
N ASP A 36 -6.69 -1.91 -18.33
CA ASP A 36 -6.91 -1.15 -19.58
C ASP A 36 -5.60 -0.78 -20.28
N GLY A 37 -4.62 -1.69 -20.28
CA GLY A 37 -3.32 -1.51 -20.93
C GLY A 37 -2.29 -0.74 -20.10
N THR A 38 -2.65 -0.28 -18.92
CA THR A 38 -1.73 0.39 -17.97
C THR A 38 -1.39 -0.55 -16.83
N TYR A 39 -0.12 -0.59 -16.47
CA TYR A 39 0.35 -1.34 -15.29
C TYR A 39 0.42 -0.43 -14.08
N TYR A 40 -0.11 -0.93 -12.98
CA TYR A 40 -0.11 -0.24 -11.71
C TYR A 40 0.69 -1.04 -10.69
N MET A 41 1.42 -0.36 -9.83
CA MET A 41 2.15 -0.97 -8.74
C MET A 41 1.71 -0.33 -7.44
N CYS A 42 1.28 -1.14 -6.48
CA CYS A 42 0.98 -0.69 -5.12
C CYS A 42 2.10 -1.11 -4.19
N MET A 43 2.52 -0.21 -3.32
CA MET A 43 3.63 -0.42 -2.41
C MET A 43 3.45 0.40 -1.14
N GLU A 44 3.82 -0.16 0.00
CA GLU A 44 3.89 0.61 1.24
C GLU A 44 5.23 1.32 1.38
N GLY A 45 5.25 2.44 2.10
CA GLY A 45 6.47 3.16 2.44
C GLY A 45 7.40 2.31 3.32
N PHE A 46 8.69 2.35 3.03
CA PHE A 46 9.71 1.59 3.76
C PHE A 46 10.10 2.29 5.07
N PRO A 47 10.42 1.55 6.15
CA PRO A 47 10.43 0.09 6.29
C PRO A 47 9.16 -0.50 6.91
N PHE A 48 8.24 0.24 7.44
CA PHE A 48 6.98 -0.17 8.05
C PHE A 48 6.01 1.01 8.02
N GLY A 49 5.82 1.53 6.81
CA GLY A 49 5.04 2.72 6.57
C GLY A 49 3.54 2.48 6.73
N ARG A 50 2.82 3.54 6.99
CA ARG A 50 1.36 3.54 7.02
C ARG A 50 0.77 3.96 5.68
N ASP A 51 1.54 4.67 4.88
CA ASP A 51 1.10 5.21 3.61
C ASP A 51 1.28 4.17 2.51
N ILE A 52 0.20 3.90 1.81
CA ILE A 52 0.17 3.01 0.66
C ILE A 52 0.13 3.88 -0.59
N TYR A 53 1.10 3.68 -1.44
CA TYR A 53 1.26 4.42 -2.68
C TYR A 53 0.89 3.56 -3.87
N ILE A 54 0.37 4.19 -4.92
CA ILE A 54 0.15 3.60 -6.23
C ILE A 54 1.02 4.34 -7.25
N TYR A 55 1.52 3.59 -8.19
CA TYR A 55 2.36 4.05 -9.29
C TYR A 55 1.81 3.52 -10.59
N ARG A 56 2.16 4.09 -11.72
CA ARG A 56 1.77 3.59 -13.03
C ARG A 56 2.96 3.44 -13.98
N SER A 57 2.81 2.56 -14.98
CA SER A 57 3.77 2.30 -16.03
C SER A 57 3.06 1.79 -17.29
N GLU A 58 3.66 2.04 -18.45
CA GLU A 58 3.24 1.42 -19.71
C GLU A 58 3.72 -0.04 -19.85
N LYS A 59 4.57 -0.52 -18.93
CA LYS A 59 5.21 -1.83 -19.01
C LYS A 59 5.13 -2.56 -17.67
N PRO A 60 4.98 -3.90 -17.67
CA PRO A 60 4.86 -4.69 -16.43
C PRO A 60 6.10 -4.65 -15.54
N TYR A 61 7.21 -4.23 -16.06
CA TYR A 61 8.51 -4.17 -15.38
C TYR A 61 8.99 -2.73 -15.15
N GLY A 62 8.15 -1.74 -15.38
CA GLY A 62 8.45 -0.34 -15.15
C GLY A 62 9.22 0.34 -16.30
N PRO A 63 9.81 1.51 -16.07
CA PRO A 63 9.81 2.18 -14.76
C PRO A 63 8.41 2.58 -14.30
N PHE A 64 8.16 2.42 -13.01
CA PHE A 64 6.93 2.88 -12.36
C PHE A 64 7.13 4.30 -11.84
N THR A 65 6.28 5.19 -12.27
CA THR A 65 6.30 6.64 -11.98
C THR A 65 4.97 7.12 -11.40
N ASP A 66 4.80 8.43 -11.30
CA ASP A 66 3.55 9.06 -10.87
C ASP A 66 3.07 8.55 -9.50
N ARG A 67 4.01 8.52 -8.55
CA ARG A 67 3.75 8.13 -7.17
C ARG A 67 2.63 8.96 -6.57
N THR A 68 1.53 8.31 -6.23
CA THR A 68 0.37 8.96 -5.62
C THR A 68 -0.03 8.23 -4.35
N LEU A 69 -0.42 8.97 -3.32
CA LEU A 69 -0.93 8.39 -2.09
C LEU A 69 -2.31 7.77 -2.38
N LEU A 70 -2.43 6.45 -2.18
CA LEU A 70 -3.67 5.72 -2.35
C LEU A 70 -4.54 5.77 -1.09
N PHE A 71 -3.94 5.47 0.06
CA PHE A 71 -4.57 5.60 1.37
C PHE A 71 -3.53 5.48 2.49
N THR A 72 -3.92 5.91 3.71
CA THR A 72 -3.10 5.78 4.91
C THR A 72 -3.73 4.79 5.88
N LEU A 73 -2.94 3.80 6.31
CA LEU A 73 -3.35 2.81 7.33
C LEU A 73 -3.49 3.47 8.70
N PRO A 74 -4.38 2.97 9.57
CA PRO A 74 -4.58 3.53 10.90
C PRO A 74 -3.31 3.43 11.76
N ALA A 75 -3.09 4.42 12.62
CA ALA A 75 -1.94 4.41 13.54
C ALA A 75 -2.09 3.38 14.65
N THR A 76 -3.33 3.14 15.06
CA THR A 76 -3.73 2.23 16.13
C THR A 76 -4.92 1.41 15.68
N LEU A 77 -5.28 0.40 16.44
CA LEU A 77 -6.49 -0.40 16.23
C LEU A 77 -7.51 -0.18 17.36
N ASP A 78 -7.67 1.06 17.81
CA ASP A 78 -8.53 1.45 18.94
C ASP A 78 -9.95 0.91 18.80
N LYS A 79 -10.53 1.01 17.61
CA LYS A 79 -11.88 0.49 17.33
C LYS A 79 -12.01 -1.03 17.50
N LEU A 80 -10.88 -1.73 17.53
CA LEU A 80 -10.80 -3.16 17.80
C LEU A 80 -10.27 -3.46 19.21
N GLY A 81 -10.12 -2.43 20.05
CA GLY A 81 -9.63 -2.57 21.42
C GLY A 81 -8.12 -2.61 21.57
N ASN A 82 -7.36 -2.24 20.53
CA ASN A 82 -5.91 -2.15 20.60
C ASN A 82 -5.44 -0.70 20.41
N PRO A 83 -5.13 0.03 21.49
CA PRO A 83 -4.69 1.43 21.43
C PRO A 83 -3.19 1.60 21.15
N TYR A 84 -2.46 0.53 20.97
CA TYR A 84 -1.02 0.62 20.74
C TYR A 84 -0.72 1.02 19.29
N PRO A 85 0.34 1.84 19.07
CA PRO A 85 0.82 2.14 17.75
C PRO A 85 1.20 0.87 16.99
N GLN A 86 0.72 0.76 15.77
CA GLN A 86 0.95 -0.38 14.88
C GLN A 86 2.00 -0.05 13.83
N ARG A 87 2.82 -1.04 13.51
CA ARG A 87 3.59 -1.11 12.28
C ARG A 87 2.83 -1.97 11.29
N TRP A 88 2.82 -1.55 10.06
CA TRP A 88 2.17 -2.28 8.99
C TRP A 88 3.22 -2.83 8.04
N TYR A 89 2.98 -4.00 7.45
CA TYR A 89 3.90 -4.63 6.53
C TYR A 89 3.21 -5.68 5.67
N MET A 90 3.83 -6.00 4.52
CA MET A 90 3.33 -7.01 3.58
C MET A 90 1.95 -6.64 3.02
N ILE A 91 1.86 -5.51 2.35
CA ILE A 91 0.64 -5.22 1.60
C ILE A 91 0.48 -6.22 0.46
N ASN A 92 -0.68 -6.87 0.37
CA ASN A 92 -1.02 -7.81 -0.68
C ASN A 92 -2.33 -7.40 -1.33
N LEU A 93 -2.33 -7.31 -2.65
CA LEU A 93 -3.54 -7.11 -3.42
C LEU A 93 -4.24 -8.45 -3.69
N HIS A 94 -5.56 -8.46 -3.60
CA HIS A 94 -6.41 -9.62 -3.88
C HIS A 94 -7.31 -9.36 -5.09
N PRO A 95 -6.84 -9.55 -6.33
CA PRO A 95 -7.64 -9.24 -7.52
C PRO A 95 -8.96 -10.03 -7.57
N ALA A 96 -8.94 -11.29 -7.13
CA ALA A 96 -10.14 -12.14 -7.12
C ALA A 96 -11.24 -11.67 -6.14
N LEU A 97 -10.90 -10.82 -5.17
CA LEU A 97 -11.84 -10.23 -4.21
C LEU A 97 -12.22 -8.80 -4.57
N SER A 98 -11.51 -8.21 -5.52
CA SER A 98 -11.73 -6.85 -6.00
C SER A 98 -12.83 -6.84 -7.07
N ARG A 99 -13.75 -5.88 -6.98
CA ARG A 99 -14.77 -5.61 -8.00
C ARG A 99 -14.30 -4.46 -8.89
N GLN A 100 -15.07 -4.16 -9.91
CA GLN A 100 -14.82 -2.99 -10.75
C GLN A 100 -14.79 -1.71 -9.87
N GLY A 101 -13.75 -0.89 -10.03
CA GLY A 101 -13.53 0.31 -9.24
C GLY A 101 -13.08 0.08 -7.81
N GLU A 102 -12.81 -1.18 -7.42
CA GLU A 102 -12.33 -1.52 -6.09
C GLU A 102 -10.96 -2.19 -6.13
N LEU A 103 -10.17 -1.94 -5.08
CA LEU A 103 -8.99 -2.74 -4.75
C LEU A 103 -9.15 -3.30 -3.34
N VAL A 104 -9.00 -4.61 -3.19
CA VAL A 104 -9.00 -5.28 -1.88
C VAL A 104 -7.58 -5.63 -1.53
N PHE A 105 -7.11 -5.10 -0.41
CA PHE A 105 -5.78 -5.36 0.12
C PHE A 105 -5.85 -6.10 1.45
N SER A 106 -4.83 -6.89 1.74
CA SER A 106 -4.50 -7.28 3.11
C SER A 106 -3.13 -6.75 3.47
N THR A 107 -2.93 -6.46 4.75
CA THR A 107 -1.64 -6.15 5.34
C THR A 107 -1.61 -6.69 6.76
N ASN A 108 -0.42 -6.99 7.27
CA ASN A 108 -0.26 -7.46 8.63
C ASN A 108 0.02 -6.28 9.55
N SER A 109 -0.45 -6.37 10.79
CA SER A 109 -0.09 -5.42 11.83
C SER A 109 0.80 -6.08 12.88
N ASP A 110 1.69 -5.28 13.45
CA ASP A 110 2.56 -5.64 14.55
C ASP A 110 2.74 -4.42 15.45
N PRO A 111 2.57 -4.52 16.78
CA PRO A 111 2.87 -3.41 17.66
C PRO A 111 4.31 -2.93 17.49
N ASN A 112 4.54 -1.63 17.64
CA ASN A 112 5.89 -1.05 17.59
C ASN A 112 6.83 -1.67 18.62
N ASN A 113 6.30 -2.02 19.79
CA ASN A 113 7.01 -2.81 20.77
C ASN A 113 6.55 -4.27 20.65
N PHE A 114 7.43 -5.14 20.22
CA PHE A 114 7.16 -6.57 20.01
C PHE A 114 6.51 -7.25 21.23
N TRP A 115 6.91 -6.86 22.45
CA TRP A 115 6.38 -7.43 23.69
C TRP A 115 4.90 -7.11 23.93
N ASP A 116 4.36 -6.08 23.30
CA ASP A 116 2.93 -5.75 23.39
C ASP A 116 2.03 -6.84 22.78
N ASN A 117 2.58 -7.75 21.98
CA ASN A 117 1.91 -8.96 21.53
C ASN A 117 1.60 -9.96 22.68
N PHE A 118 2.22 -9.80 23.84
CA PHE A 118 2.13 -10.77 24.95
C PHE A 118 1.65 -10.16 26.25
N ASN A 119 1.53 -8.85 26.33
CA ASN A 119 1.32 -8.13 27.58
C ASN A 119 -0.09 -8.25 28.16
N ARG A 120 -1.05 -8.78 27.41
CA ARG A 120 -2.45 -8.91 27.84
C ARG A 120 -3.18 -10.01 27.08
N VAL A 121 -4.30 -10.44 27.65
CA VAL A 121 -5.19 -11.41 26.99
C VAL A 121 -5.69 -10.84 25.66
N GLY A 122 -5.57 -11.62 24.62
CA GLY A 122 -6.01 -11.26 23.26
C GLY A 122 -5.02 -10.38 22.47
N SER A 123 -3.87 -9.97 23.06
CA SER A 123 -2.92 -9.14 22.34
C SER A 123 -2.36 -9.80 21.09
N ALA A 124 -2.15 -11.12 21.10
CA ALA A 124 -1.68 -11.88 19.94
C ALA A 124 -2.71 -11.92 18.79
N ASP A 125 -3.98 -11.67 19.07
CA ASP A 125 -5.04 -11.63 18.04
C ASP A 125 -4.89 -10.46 17.07
N PHE A 126 -4.09 -9.46 17.43
CA PHE A 126 -3.79 -8.32 16.58
C PHE A 126 -2.62 -8.56 15.62
N TYR A 127 -1.81 -9.57 15.85
CA TYR A 127 -0.77 -10.01 14.94
C TYR A 127 -1.37 -10.93 13.87
N ARG A 128 -2.08 -10.32 12.93
CA ARG A 128 -2.80 -11.02 11.87
C ARG A 128 -3.01 -10.13 10.65
N PRO A 129 -3.39 -10.69 9.48
CA PRO A 129 -3.77 -9.89 8.33
C PRO A 129 -5.08 -9.13 8.60
N PHE A 130 -5.09 -7.87 8.20
CA PHE A 130 -6.26 -7.00 8.15
C PHE A 130 -6.58 -6.69 6.69
N PHE A 131 -7.86 -6.69 6.36
CA PHE A 131 -8.32 -6.43 5.00
C PHE A 131 -8.87 -5.02 4.90
N PHE A 132 -8.48 -4.35 3.83
CA PHE A 132 -8.93 -3.00 3.49
C PHE A 132 -9.51 -3.01 2.08
N ARG A 133 -10.53 -2.19 1.87
CA ARG A 133 -11.16 -2.02 0.58
C ARG A 133 -11.06 -0.56 0.18
N VAL A 134 -10.45 -0.30 -0.96
CA VAL A 134 -10.32 1.03 -1.54
C VAL A 134 -11.30 1.14 -2.69
N TYR A 135 -12.15 2.14 -2.66
CA TYR A 135 -13.14 2.42 -3.71
C TYR A 135 -12.68 3.57 -4.59
N ASN A 136 -13.08 3.55 -5.84
CA ASN A 136 -12.81 4.62 -6.81
C ASN A 136 -11.31 4.98 -6.89
N TRP A 137 -10.46 3.98 -6.76
CA TRP A 137 -9.01 4.16 -6.69
C TRP A 137 -8.43 4.85 -7.93
N GLU A 138 -9.12 4.76 -9.06
CA GLU A 138 -8.70 5.37 -10.33
C GLU A 138 -8.67 6.89 -10.25
N HIS A 139 -9.54 7.49 -9.44
CA HIS A 139 -9.63 8.94 -9.24
C HIS A 139 -8.38 9.56 -8.59
N VAL A 140 -7.48 8.76 -8.04
CA VAL A 140 -6.21 9.31 -7.49
C VAL A 140 -5.33 9.97 -8.56
N TYR A 141 -5.60 9.69 -9.83
CA TYR A 141 -4.90 10.29 -10.96
C TYR A 141 -5.71 11.36 -11.70
N ASP A 142 -6.93 11.62 -11.27
CA ASP A 142 -7.81 12.64 -11.89
C ASP A 142 -7.46 14.06 -11.40
N THR A 143 -6.22 14.32 -11.00
CA THR A 143 -5.78 15.60 -10.44
C THR A 143 -5.62 16.69 -11.48
N ASP A 144 -6.70 17.04 -12.18
CA ASP A 144 -6.82 18.29 -12.94
C ASP A 144 -8.15 19.01 -12.68
N THR A 145 -8.65 18.96 -11.44
CA THR A 145 -9.70 19.88 -11.00
C THR A 145 -9.35 20.44 -9.62
N GLU A 146 -8.92 21.68 -9.64
CA GLU A 146 -8.91 22.72 -8.60
C GLU A 146 -9.19 22.25 -7.16
N ASP A 147 -8.22 22.54 -6.31
CA ASP A 147 -8.30 22.58 -4.84
C ASP A 147 -9.51 23.42 -4.38
N ASP A 148 -10.68 22.80 -4.37
CA ASP A 148 -11.82 23.29 -3.63
C ASP A 148 -11.84 22.60 -2.26
N GLY A 149 -11.16 23.28 -1.33
CA GLY A 149 -11.17 22.91 0.07
C GLY A 149 -12.58 22.64 0.59
N GLN A 150 -12.62 21.68 1.49
CA GLN A 150 -13.71 21.27 2.36
C GLN A 150 -14.57 20.09 1.89
N THR A 151 -14.31 18.96 2.51
CA THR A 151 -15.40 18.28 3.25
C THR A 151 -14.80 17.40 4.34
N GLN A 152 -14.81 17.92 5.56
CA GLN A 152 -14.81 17.08 6.75
C GLN A 152 -16.09 16.24 6.73
N PRO A 153 -16.02 14.93 6.97
CA PRO A 153 -17.24 14.17 7.22
C PRO A 153 -17.77 14.55 8.60
N ASP A 154 -18.98 15.07 8.63
CA ASP A 154 -19.77 15.29 9.83
C ASP A 154 -19.89 13.97 10.60
N THR A 155 -19.37 13.98 11.80
CA THR A 155 -19.66 12.94 12.80
C THR A 155 -21.07 13.21 13.33
N GLU A 156 -22.08 12.62 12.74
CA GLU A 156 -23.37 12.51 13.39
C GLU A 156 -23.26 11.52 14.55
N THR A 157 -23.23 12.09 15.73
CA THR A 157 -23.48 11.39 16.99
C THR A 157 -24.98 11.28 17.15
N GLU A 158 -25.59 10.19 16.72
CA GLU A 158 -26.93 9.86 17.21
C GLU A 158 -26.82 9.28 18.62
N GLY A 159 -27.33 10.05 19.58
CA GLY A 159 -27.60 9.62 20.93
C GLY A 159 -28.80 8.69 20.95
N ALA A 160 -28.67 7.58 21.63
CA ALA A 160 -29.79 6.76 22.05
C ALA A 160 -29.88 6.77 23.57
N GLU A 161 -31.07 7.13 24.04
CA GLU A 161 -31.53 7.02 25.42
C GLU A 161 -31.52 5.57 25.95
#